data_953cd27985208b6f9c1dc040193926c1
#
_entry.id   953cd27985208b6f9c1dc040193926c1
#
_cell.length_a   1.000
_cell.length_b   1.000
_cell.length_c   1.000
_cell.angle_alpha   90.00
_cell.angle_beta   90.00
_cell.angle_gamma   90.00
#
_symmetry.space_group_name_H-M   'P 1'
#
loop_
_entity.id
_entity.type
_entity.pdbx_description
1 polymer ?
#
loop_
_entity_poly.entity_id
_entity_poly.type
_entity_poly.pdbx_seq_one_letter_code
_entity_poly.pdbx_strand_id
1 'polypeptide(L)'
;RLDVHVGDRVKGGQVLGEMDPVDIDDRIRSGESAIKHAQAALREAKARQSYASTQAQRYETLFGRHLVSEEIVVTKRQELQISDAVLSSARENLARARSDNEGLIALRLDLRLIAPVDGLIAKRDVDPGTTVVAGQTVVEILDPQSFWVNVRFDQISAAGLARDLPARIVLRSRNGQSLPGRVLRVEPTADAVTEELLAKVQFDAIPQPFPAVGELAEVIVDLPALPAAPTIPNVAVHRQGNTTGVWQVMDGDVHFTPVNLGASDLDGSVQVRDGLKAGDQVVAYSEKALTAHSRIHVVDSIPGLPR
;
A
#
# COMPACT_ATOMS: atom_id res chain seq x y z
N ARG A 1 -17.99 -21.07 11.21
CA ARG A 1 -18.10 -21.59 9.85
C ARG A 1 -17.25 -20.72 8.91
N LEU A 2 -16.54 -21.34 7.98
CA LEU A 2 -15.75 -20.66 6.96
C LEU A 2 -16.07 -21.31 5.61
N ASP A 3 -16.61 -20.52 4.67
CA ASP A 3 -17.24 -21.04 3.45
C ASP A 3 -16.37 -20.79 2.19
N VAL A 4 -15.09 -20.48 2.37
CA VAL A 4 -14.16 -20.17 1.27
C VAL A 4 -12.90 -21.01 1.33
N HIS A 5 -12.30 -21.25 0.16
CA HIS A 5 -11.07 -21.99 -0.03
C HIS A 5 -10.01 -21.14 -0.72
N VAL A 6 -8.75 -21.52 -0.57
CA VAL A 6 -7.65 -20.89 -1.29
C VAL A 6 -7.87 -21.04 -2.80
N GLY A 7 -7.76 -19.93 -3.53
CA GLY A 7 -8.04 -19.85 -4.96
C GLY A 7 -9.46 -19.40 -5.32
N ASP A 8 -10.37 -19.28 -4.36
CA ASP A 8 -11.72 -18.78 -4.63
C ASP A 8 -11.71 -17.27 -4.92
N ARG A 9 -12.54 -16.85 -5.88
CA ARG A 9 -12.81 -15.45 -6.16
C ARG A 9 -13.94 -14.96 -5.28
N VAL A 10 -13.72 -13.83 -4.62
CA VAL A 10 -14.70 -13.21 -3.73
C VAL A 10 -14.99 -11.78 -4.17
N LYS A 11 -16.20 -11.30 -3.84
CA LYS A 11 -16.61 -9.91 -4.09
C LYS A 11 -16.61 -9.12 -2.79
N GLY A 12 -16.30 -7.84 -2.87
CA GLY A 12 -16.46 -6.91 -1.76
C GLY A 12 -17.89 -6.98 -1.17
N GLY A 13 -18.00 -7.09 0.15
CA GLY A 13 -19.25 -7.31 0.85
C GLY A 13 -19.70 -8.77 0.94
N GLN A 14 -19.04 -9.73 0.28
CA GLN A 14 -19.37 -11.14 0.39
C GLN A 14 -19.02 -11.69 1.77
N VAL A 15 -19.95 -12.43 2.38
CA VAL A 15 -19.69 -13.14 3.65
C VAL A 15 -18.81 -14.36 3.35
N LEU A 16 -17.65 -14.41 3.97
CA LEU A 16 -16.67 -15.51 3.84
C LEU A 16 -16.85 -16.58 4.89
N GLY A 17 -17.38 -16.20 6.04
CA GLY A 17 -17.60 -17.09 7.16
C GLY A 17 -18.30 -16.38 8.31
N GLU A 18 -18.60 -17.14 9.35
CA GLU A 18 -19.25 -16.66 10.55
C GLU A 18 -18.63 -17.34 11.78
N MET A 19 -18.25 -16.53 12.76
CA MET A 19 -17.80 -17.02 14.07
C MET A 19 -18.99 -17.37 14.93
N ASP A 20 -18.82 -18.32 15.85
CA ASP A 20 -19.86 -18.72 16.79
C ASP A 20 -20.10 -17.58 17.80
N PRO A 21 -21.34 -17.09 17.95
CA PRO A 21 -21.67 -16.01 18.89
C PRO A 21 -21.69 -16.42 20.36
N VAL A 22 -21.27 -17.61 20.72
CA VAL A 22 -21.25 -18.27 22.05
C VAL A 22 -22.27 -17.74 23.06
N ASP A 23 -22.14 -16.48 23.54
CA ASP A 23 -23.02 -15.87 24.55
C ASP A 23 -23.61 -14.51 24.14
N ILE A 24 -23.22 -13.98 22.98
CA ILE A 24 -23.56 -12.60 22.58
C ILE A 24 -25.04 -12.41 22.30
N ASP A 25 -25.72 -13.44 21.76
CA ASP A 25 -27.16 -13.40 21.50
C ASP A 25 -27.96 -13.39 22.82
N ASP A 26 -27.47 -14.07 23.86
CA ASP A 26 -28.06 -14.00 25.22
C ASP A 26 -27.87 -12.64 25.86
N ARG A 27 -26.68 -12.05 25.67
CA ARG A 27 -26.40 -10.69 26.15
C ARG A 27 -27.26 -9.63 25.46
N ILE A 28 -27.50 -9.76 24.15
CA ILE A 28 -28.40 -8.87 23.39
C ILE A 28 -29.83 -8.99 23.96
N ARG A 29 -30.35 -10.20 24.20
CA ARG A 29 -31.67 -10.39 24.82
C ARG A 29 -31.77 -9.80 26.20
N SER A 30 -30.71 -9.90 27.00
CA SER A 30 -30.62 -9.24 28.29
C SER A 30 -30.65 -7.72 28.18
N GLY A 31 -29.89 -7.16 27.20
CA GLY A 31 -29.88 -5.74 26.87
C GLY A 31 -31.27 -5.21 26.46
N GLU A 32 -32.00 -5.96 25.63
CA GLU A 32 -33.37 -5.63 25.26
C GLU A 32 -34.30 -5.60 26.46
N SER A 33 -34.13 -6.52 27.43
CA SER A 33 -34.88 -6.54 28.64
C SER A 33 -34.57 -5.32 29.53
N ALA A 34 -33.30 -4.92 29.60
CA ALA A 34 -32.88 -3.70 30.32
C ALA A 34 -33.49 -2.44 29.68
N ILE A 35 -33.55 -2.36 28.35
CA ILE A 35 -34.24 -1.26 27.66
C ILE A 35 -35.72 -1.19 28.02
N LYS A 36 -36.42 -2.34 28.02
CA LYS A 36 -37.86 -2.40 28.41
C LYS A 36 -38.06 -1.92 29.85
N HIS A 37 -37.19 -2.30 30.77
CA HIS A 37 -37.21 -1.86 32.17
C HIS A 37 -36.99 -0.34 32.26
N ALA A 38 -35.98 0.21 31.60
CA ALA A 38 -35.70 1.64 31.56
C ALA A 38 -36.84 2.44 30.92
N GLN A 39 -37.50 1.90 29.87
CA GLN A 39 -38.70 2.49 29.27
C GLN A 39 -39.88 2.56 30.27
N ALA A 40 -40.06 1.53 31.09
CA ALA A 40 -41.11 1.53 32.12
C ALA A 40 -40.82 2.60 33.21
N ALA A 41 -39.59 2.68 33.68
CA ALA A 41 -39.16 3.71 34.63
C ALA A 41 -39.32 5.13 34.06
N LEU A 42 -39.01 5.33 32.77
CA LEU A 42 -39.26 6.62 32.10
C LEU A 42 -40.74 6.98 32.06
N ARG A 43 -41.63 6.02 31.76
CA ARG A 43 -43.08 6.27 31.76
C ARG A 43 -43.55 6.66 33.16
N GLU A 44 -43.10 6.00 34.21
CA GLU A 44 -43.40 6.33 35.61
C GLU A 44 -42.92 7.73 35.96
N ALA A 45 -41.65 8.05 35.71
CA ALA A 45 -41.08 9.37 35.97
C ALA A 45 -41.84 10.49 35.21
N LYS A 46 -42.24 10.24 33.97
CA LYS A 46 -43.04 11.18 33.19
C LYS A 46 -44.42 11.40 33.78
N ALA A 47 -45.08 10.36 34.27
CA ALA A 47 -46.37 10.48 34.93
C ALA A 47 -46.28 11.29 36.24
N ARG A 48 -45.24 11.03 37.09
CA ARG A 48 -44.98 11.79 38.31
C ARG A 48 -44.70 13.26 38.01
N GLN A 49 -43.87 13.55 37.00
CA GLN A 49 -43.57 14.92 36.60
C GLN A 49 -44.84 15.66 36.11
N SER A 50 -45.64 15.02 35.27
CA SER A 50 -46.91 15.60 34.80
C SER A 50 -47.86 15.94 35.94
N TYR A 51 -47.97 15.05 36.94
CA TYR A 51 -48.76 15.30 38.15
C TYR A 51 -48.21 16.48 38.96
N ALA A 52 -46.89 16.51 39.25
CA ALA A 52 -46.24 17.59 40.01
C ALA A 52 -46.38 18.94 39.28
N SER A 53 -46.23 18.97 37.98
CA SER A 53 -46.43 20.16 37.15
C SER A 53 -47.85 20.70 37.23
N THR A 54 -48.86 19.82 37.14
CA THR A 54 -50.24 20.19 37.27
C THR A 54 -50.56 20.76 38.67
N GLN A 55 -50.00 20.15 39.73
CA GLN A 55 -50.15 20.63 41.11
C GLN A 55 -49.48 22.00 41.30
N ALA A 56 -48.23 22.17 40.86
CA ALA A 56 -47.52 23.44 40.98
C ALA A 56 -48.32 24.57 40.27
N GLN A 57 -48.80 24.35 39.07
CA GLN A 57 -49.58 25.32 38.29
C GLN A 57 -50.90 25.65 38.95
N ARG A 58 -51.58 24.64 39.53
CA ARG A 58 -52.85 24.85 40.31
C ARG A 58 -52.61 25.69 41.54
N TYR A 59 -51.56 25.39 42.33
CA TYR A 59 -51.28 26.12 43.55
C TYR A 59 -50.76 27.53 43.30
N GLU A 60 -50.04 27.78 42.21
CA GLU A 60 -49.70 29.13 41.72
C GLU A 60 -50.90 29.96 41.39
N THR A 61 -51.90 29.37 40.73
CA THR A 61 -53.18 30.05 40.42
C THR A 61 -53.96 30.39 41.69
N LEU A 62 -53.99 29.50 42.71
CA LEU A 62 -54.65 29.73 43.99
C LEU A 62 -53.92 30.81 44.80
N PHE A 63 -52.64 30.86 44.79
CA PHE A 63 -51.82 31.89 45.42
C PHE A 63 -52.05 33.25 44.83
N GLY A 64 -52.11 33.38 43.49
CA GLY A 64 -52.50 34.64 42.84
C GLY A 64 -53.88 35.14 43.23
N ARG A 65 -54.77 34.27 43.84
CA ARG A 65 -56.11 34.62 44.39
C ARG A 65 -56.09 34.74 45.89
N HIS A 66 -54.92 34.72 46.58
CA HIS A 66 -54.73 34.77 48.03
C HIS A 66 -55.44 33.64 48.81
N LEU A 67 -55.59 32.43 48.20
CA LEU A 67 -56.29 31.29 48.79
C LEU A 67 -55.35 30.28 49.44
N VAL A 68 -54.05 30.42 49.29
CA VAL A 68 -53.00 29.54 49.91
C VAL A 68 -51.80 30.36 50.32
N SER A 69 -50.97 29.81 51.27
CA SER A 69 -49.71 30.43 51.66
C SER A 69 -48.59 30.27 50.66
N GLU A 70 -47.62 31.18 50.69
CA GLU A 70 -46.43 31.15 49.89
C GLU A 70 -45.61 29.85 50.12
N GLU A 71 -45.52 29.38 51.36
CA GLU A 71 -44.82 28.16 51.73
C GLU A 71 -45.33 26.94 50.97
N ILE A 72 -46.65 26.82 50.78
CA ILE A 72 -47.26 25.73 50.04
C ILE A 72 -46.85 25.81 48.56
N VAL A 73 -46.81 27.00 47.96
CA VAL A 73 -46.39 27.18 46.55
C VAL A 73 -44.91 26.82 46.36
N VAL A 74 -44.05 27.28 47.25
CA VAL A 74 -42.61 26.94 47.25
C VAL A 74 -42.43 25.43 47.36
N THR A 75 -43.16 24.74 48.25
CA THR A 75 -43.11 23.27 48.35
C THR A 75 -43.50 22.60 47.03
N LYS A 76 -44.59 23.04 46.39
CA LYS A 76 -45.04 22.45 45.11
C LYS A 76 -44.08 22.70 43.95
N ARG A 77 -43.40 23.84 43.92
CA ARG A 77 -42.32 24.12 42.95
C ARG A 77 -41.10 23.19 43.20
N GLN A 78 -40.72 22.98 44.44
CA GLN A 78 -39.62 22.04 44.77
C GLN A 78 -39.99 20.60 44.37
N GLU A 79 -41.22 20.13 44.63
CA GLU A 79 -41.71 18.83 44.20
C GLU A 79 -41.60 18.69 42.66
N LEU A 80 -41.99 19.74 41.89
CA LEU A 80 -41.86 19.77 40.45
C LEU A 80 -40.38 19.68 40.06
N GLN A 81 -39.50 20.48 40.64
CA GLN A 81 -38.08 20.48 40.32
C GLN A 81 -37.42 19.10 40.58
N ILE A 82 -37.81 18.45 41.69
CA ILE A 82 -37.33 17.08 41.98
C ILE A 82 -37.84 16.10 40.93
N SER A 83 -39.10 16.19 40.52
CA SER A 83 -39.67 15.29 39.53
C SER A 83 -39.10 15.52 38.11
N ASP A 84 -38.72 16.76 37.75
CA ASP A 84 -37.98 17.09 36.52
C ASP A 84 -36.61 16.44 36.53
N ALA A 85 -35.89 16.49 37.64
CA ALA A 85 -34.57 15.84 37.80
C ALA A 85 -34.69 14.30 37.68
N VAL A 86 -35.71 13.69 38.28
CA VAL A 86 -35.98 12.26 38.16
C VAL A 86 -36.32 11.87 36.73
N LEU A 87 -37.11 12.67 36.03
CA LEU A 87 -37.45 12.44 34.62
C LEU A 87 -36.18 12.52 33.74
N SER A 88 -35.34 13.52 33.99
CA SER A 88 -34.06 13.64 33.25
C SER A 88 -33.17 12.40 33.50
N SER A 89 -33.01 11.98 34.74
CA SER A 89 -32.25 10.76 35.09
C SER A 89 -32.80 9.51 34.39
N ALA A 90 -34.14 9.36 34.36
CA ALA A 90 -34.76 8.22 33.68
C ALA A 90 -34.52 8.23 32.15
N ARG A 91 -34.47 9.43 31.51
CA ARG A 91 -34.11 9.57 30.08
C ARG A 91 -32.67 9.12 29.82
N GLU A 92 -31.74 9.59 30.64
CA GLU A 92 -30.34 9.23 30.52
C GLU A 92 -30.10 7.72 30.73
N ASN A 93 -30.80 7.12 31.69
CA ASN A 93 -30.73 5.67 31.92
C ASN A 93 -31.25 4.87 30.70
N LEU A 94 -32.32 5.31 30.07
CA LEU A 94 -32.81 4.69 28.84
C LEU A 94 -31.81 4.87 27.67
N ALA A 95 -31.23 6.06 27.54
CA ALA A 95 -30.21 6.32 26.51
C ALA A 95 -29.01 5.39 26.71
N ARG A 96 -28.51 5.25 27.93
CA ARG A 96 -27.42 4.33 28.25
C ARG A 96 -27.76 2.89 27.91
N ALA A 97 -28.91 2.38 28.33
CA ALA A 97 -29.31 1.00 28.05
C ALA A 97 -29.42 0.72 26.53
N ARG A 98 -29.81 1.73 25.73
CA ARG A 98 -29.81 1.61 24.25
C ARG A 98 -28.40 1.55 23.70
N SER A 99 -27.51 2.45 24.10
CA SER A 99 -26.13 2.45 23.66
C SER A 99 -25.39 1.15 23.99
N ASP A 100 -25.62 0.62 25.21
CA ASP A 100 -25.02 -0.65 25.61
C ASP A 100 -25.49 -1.80 24.73
N ASN A 101 -26.77 -1.84 24.39
CA ASN A 101 -27.32 -2.88 23.49
C ASN A 101 -26.88 -2.70 22.04
N GLU A 102 -26.78 -1.48 21.53
CA GLU A 102 -26.24 -1.17 20.21
C GLU A 102 -24.80 -1.63 20.09
N GLY A 103 -23.98 -1.44 21.15
CA GLY A 103 -22.62 -1.97 21.22
C GLY A 103 -22.55 -3.49 21.09
N LEU A 104 -23.48 -4.22 21.74
CA LEU A 104 -23.56 -5.68 21.63
C LEU A 104 -23.99 -6.13 20.21
N ILE A 105 -24.89 -5.40 19.58
CA ILE A 105 -25.33 -5.67 18.19
C ILE A 105 -24.15 -5.43 17.21
N ALA A 106 -23.38 -4.38 17.42
CA ALA A 106 -22.19 -4.12 16.61
C ALA A 106 -21.16 -5.25 16.75
N LEU A 107 -20.86 -5.70 17.99
CA LEU A 107 -19.99 -6.85 18.23
C LEU A 107 -20.49 -8.13 17.55
N ARG A 108 -21.80 -8.34 17.50
CA ARG A 108 -22.39 -9.50 16.79
C ARG A 108 -22.17 -9.42 15.27
N LEU A 109 -22.24 -8.22 14.70
CA LEU A 109 -21.97 -8.01 13.29
C LEU A 109 -20.50 -8.29 12.93
N ASP A 110 -19.58 -7.96 13.82
CA ASP A 110 -18.14 -8.21 13.67
C ASP A 110 -17.78 -9.71 13.69
N LEU A 111 -18.70 -10.59 14.13
CA LEU A 111 -18.52 -12.03 14.04
C LEU A 111 -18.66 -12.56 12.59
N ARG A 112 -19.15 -11.74 11.67
CA ARG A 112 -19.19 -12.09 10.24
C ARG A 112 -17.89 -11.67 9.58
N LEU A 113 -17.22 -12.62 8.98
CA LEU A 113 -16.08 -12.36 8.12
C LEU A 113 -16.61 -11.90 6.75
N ILE A 114 -16.33 -10.65 6.39
CA ILE A 114 -16.79 -10.06 5.13
C ILE A 114 -15.57 -9.64 4.32
N ALA A 115 -15.56 -9.95 3.01
CA ALA A 115 -14.52 -9.49 2.10
C ALA A 115 -14.56 -7.95 1.98
N PRO A 116 -13.47 -7.22 2.26
CA PRO A 116 -13.44 -5.77 2.14
C PRO A 116 -13.41 -5.29 0.68
N VAL A 117 -12.89 -6.10 -0.23
CA VAL A 117 -12.69 -5.79 -1.65
C VAL A 117 -12.94 -7.03 -2.51
N ASP A 118 -13.10 -6.81 -3.82
CA ASP A 118 -13.07 -7.89 -4.80
C ASP A 118 -11.67 -8.50 -4.85
N GLY A 119 -11.55 -9.81 -4.84
CA GLY A 119 -10.24 -10.43 -4.85
C GLY A 119 -10.22 -11.94 -4.95
N LEU A 120 -9.03 -12.48 -4.75
CA LEU A 120 -8.74 -13.90 -4.73
C LEU A 120 -8.29 -14.32 -3.32
N ILE A 121 -8.81 -15.40 -2.77
CA ILE A 121 -8.32 -15.94 -1.50
C ILE A 121 -6.91 -16.50 -1.71
N ALA A 122 -5.92 -15.84 -1.13
CA ALA A 122 -4.52 -16.24 -1.23
C ALA A 122 -4.16 -17.29 -0.18
N LYS A 123 -4.69 -17.11 1.03
CA LYS A 123 -4.36 -17.92 2.18
C LYS A 123 -5.55 -18.08 3.10
N ARG A 124 -5.61 -19.23 3.74
CA ARG A 124 -6.52 -19.51 4.84
C ARG A 124 -5.68 -20.00 6.02
N ASP A 125 -5.54 -19.15 7.02
CA ASP A 125 -4.66 -19.40 8.16
C ASP A 125 -5.36 -20.14 9.30
N VAL A 126 -6.69 -20.28 9.21
CA VAL A 126 -7.51 -20.90 10.26
C VAL A 126 -8.52 -21.86 9.66
N ASP A 127 -8.65 -23.03 10.27
CA ASP A 127 -9.67 -24.02 9.91
C ASP A 127 -10.97 -23.85 10.69
N PRO A 128 -12.12 -24.24 10.10
CA PRO A 128 -13.39 -24.27 10.81
C PRO A 128 -13.31 -25.07 12.12
N GLY A 129 -13.85 -24.50 13.20
CA GLY A 129 -13.80 -25.11 14.53
C GLY A 129 -12.62 -24.66 15.39
N THR A 130 -11.71 -23.85 14.84
CA THR A 130 -10.61 -23.25 15.62
C THR A 130 -11.08 -21.99 16.34
N THR A 131 -10.64 -21.82 17.58
CA THR A 131 -10.86 -20.58 18.33
C THR A 131 -9.91 -19.50 17.82
N VAL A 132 -10.44 -18.33 17.46
CA VAL A 132 -9.68 -17.17 16.99
C VAL A 132 -9.75 -16.05 18.03
N VAL A 133 -8.69 -15.24 18.09
CA VAL A 133 -8.63 -14.06 18.95
C VAL A 133 -8.64 -12.78 18.12
N ALA A 134 -9.06 -11.67 18.74
CA ALA A 134 -9.05 -10.39 18.05
C ALA A 134 -7.67 -10.04 17.52
N GLY A 135 -7.57 -9.64 16.25
CA GLY A 135 -6.32 -9.34 15.56
C GLY A 135 -5.65 -10.53 14.87
N GLN A 136 -6.17 -11.75 15.04
CA GLN A 136 -5.65 -12.92 14.34
C GLN A 136 -6.13 -12.92 12.88
N THR A 137 -5.18 -13.16 11.94
CA THR A 137 -5.50 -13.34 10.52
C THR A 137 -6.25 -14.65 10.31
N VAL A 138 -7.36 -14.61 9.60
CA VAL A 138 -8.19 -15.76 9.24
C VAL A 138 -8.03 -16.11 7.78
N VAL A 139 -8.12 -15.11 6.91
CA VAL A 139 -7.96 -15.22 5.44
C VAL A 139 -7.17 -14.04 4.92
N GLU A 140 -6.35 -14.30 3.91
CA GLU A 140 -5.68 -13.26 3.14
C GLU A 140 -6.35 -13.15 1.76
N ILE A 141 -6.73 -11.94 1.38
CA ILE A 141 -7.34 -11.64 0.09
C ILE A 141 -6.36 -10.83 -0.74
N LEU A 142 -6.09 -11.30 -1.94
CA LEU A 142 -5.34 -10.55 -2.95
C LEU A 142 -6.29 -9.68 -3.75
N ASP A 143 -6.02 -8.38 -3.76
CA ASP A 143 -6.66 -7.46 -4.69
C ASP A 143 -5.88 -7.47 -6.02
N PRO A 144 -6.45 -7.97 -7.12
CA PRO A 144 -5.77 -8.00 -8.41
C PRO A 144 -5.40 -6.60 -8.94
N GLN A 145 -6.09 -5.55 -8.52
CA GLN A 145 -5.81 -4.18 -8.99
C GLN A 145 -4.59 -3.56 -8.32
N SER A 146 -4.18 -4.09 -7.16
CA SER A 146 -3.01 -3.64 -6.42
C SER A 146 -1.77 -4.53 -6.62
N PHE A 147 -1.66 -5.17 -7.79
CA PHE A 147 -0.58 -6.11 -8.09
C PHE A 147 0.56 -5.43 -8.83
N TRP A 148 1.78 -5.55 -8.31
CA TRP A 148 3.00 -5.01 -8.90
C TRP A 148 4.20 -5.91 -8.64
N VAL A 149 5.30 -5.66 -9.36
CA VAL A 149 6.60 -6.31 -9.15
C VAL A 149 7.49 -5.36 -8.35
N ASN A 150 8.06 -5.84 -7.26
CA ASN A 150 9.11 -5.15 -6.53
C ASN A 150 10.44 -5.44 -7.20
N VAL A 151 11.10 -4.40 -7.71
CA VAL A 151 12.36 -4.52 -8.45
C VAL A 151 13.44 -3.74 -7.72
N ARG A 152 14.59 -4.34 -7.57
CA ARG A 152 15.77 -3.70 -7.00
C ARG A 152 16.74 -3.35 -8.11
N PHE A 153 17.18 -2.12 -8.13
CA PHE A 153 18.15 -1.59 -9.08
C PHE A 153 19.38 -1.12 -8.32
N ASP A 154 20.55 -1.41 -8.84
CA ASP A 154 21.78 -0.78 -8.38
C ASP A 154 21.69 0.75 -8.53
N GLN A 155 22.19 1.51 -7.54
CA GLN A 155 22.04 2.97 -7.53
C GLN A 155 22.69 3.66 -8.75
N ILE A 156 23.79 3.10 -9.28
CA ILE A 156 24.49 3.66 -10.42
C ILE A 156 23.63 3.43 -11.66
N SER A 157 23.09 2.24 -11.82
CA SER A 157 22.23 1.85 -12.94
C SER A 157 20.84 2.50 -12.88
N ALA A 158 20.40 2.92 -11.69
CA ALA A 158 19.12 3.57 -11.48
C ALA A 158 19.11 5.08 -11.88
N ALA A 159 20.23 5.60 -12.37
CA ALA A 159 20.30 7.00 -12.81
C ALA A 159 19.31 7.24 -13.97
N GLY A 160 18.33 8.13 -13.74
CA GLY A 160 17.25 8.42 -14.71
C GLY A 160 16.00 7.54 -14.53
N LEU A 161 15.99 6.59 -13.60
CA LEU A 161 14.80 5.81 -13.27
C LEU A 161 13.72 6.75 -12.68
N ALA A 162 12.57 6.78 -13.32
CA ALA A 162 11.46 7.67 -12.93
C ALA A 162 10.13 6.95 -13.10
N ARG A 163 9.09 7.54 -12.51
CA ARG A 163 7.71 7.10 -12.69
C ARG A 163 7.31 7.14 -14.17
N ASP A 164 6.39 6.27 -14.55
CA ASP A 164 5.77 6.16 -15.87
C ASP A 164 6.71 5.72 -17.02
N LEU A 165 7.97 5.37 -16.72
CA LEU A 165 8.85 4.76 -17.69
C LEU A 165 8.32 3.40 -18.13
N PRO A 166 8.38 3.09 -19.45
CA PRO A 166 7.99 1.78 -19.95
C PRO A 166 8.93 0.69 -19.43
N ALA A 167 8.36 -0.45 -19.14
CA ALA A 167 9.09 -1.60 -18.63
C ALA A 167 8.61 -2.90 -19.27
N ARG A 168 9.51 -3.86 -19.33
CA ARG A 168 9.25 -5.23 -19.75
C ARG A 168 9.44 -6.15 -18.55
N ILE A 169 8.43 -6.93 -18.24
CA ILE A 169 8.39 -7.84 -17.10
C ILE A 169 8.44 -9.27 -17.63
N VAL A 170 9.40 -10.05 -17.17
CA VAL A 170 9.55 -11.47 -17.49
C VAL A 170 9.34 -12.27 -16.22
N LEU A 171 8.23 -12.99 -16.13
CA LEU A 171 7.93 -13.89 -15.01
C LEU A 171 8.64 -15.22 -15.22
N ARG A 172 9.21 -15.76 -14.14
CA ARG A 172 9.98 -17.03 -14.22
C ARG A 172 9.13 -18.21 -14.67
N SER A 173 7.83 -18.23 -14.31
CA SER A 173 6.87 -19.26 -14.72
C SER A 173 6.50 -19.21 -16.21
N ARG A 174 6.84 -18.15 -16.94
CA ARG A 174 6.37 -17.92 -18.30
C ARG A 174 7.44 -18.05 -19.38
N ASN A 175 8.49 -18.84 -19.13
CA ASN A 175 9.51 -19.22 -20.13
C ASN A 175 10.02 -18.07 -21.01
N GLY A 176 10.33 -16.92 -20.41
CA GLY A 176 10.87 -15.78 -21.16
C GLY A 176 9.84 -14.91 -21.88
N GLN A 177 8.54 -15.17 -21.73
CA GLN A 177 7.51 -14.28 -22.27
C GLN A 177 7.62 -12.91 -21.62
N SER A 178 7.87 -11.88 -22.41
CA SER A 178 7.90 -10.49 -21.97
C SER A 178 6.50 -9.92 -21.90
N LEU A 179 6.15 -9.33 -20.77
CA LEU A 179 4.89 -8.67 -20.51
C LEU A 179 5.10 -7.16 -20.38
N PRO A 180 4.29 -6.32 -21.03
CA PRO A 180 4.43 -4.88 -20.93
C PRO A 180 3.99 -4.37 -19.56
N GLY A 181 4.68 -3.33 -19.09
CA GLY A 181 4.38 -2.66 -17.85
C GLY A 181 5.03 -1.29 -17.78
N ARG A 182 4.89 -0.65 -16.66
CA ARG A 182 5.48 0.68 -16.41
C ARG A 182 5.92 0.82 -14.95
N VAL A 183 6.87 1.70 -14.73
CA VAL A 183 7.30 2.07 -13.38
C VAL A 183 6.17 2.83 -12.70
N LEU A 184 5.58 2.24 -11.67
CA LEU A 184 4.53 2.85 -10.85
C LEU A 184 5.12 3.93 -9.94
N ARG A 185 6.21 3.61 -9.27
CA ARG A 185 6.97 4.54 -8.43
C ARG A 185 8.35 4.00 -8.11
N VAL A 186 9.25 4.91 -7.81
CA VAL A 186 10.57 4.64 -7.26
C VAL A 186 10.52 5.04 -5.78
N GLU A 187 10.95 4.15 -4.89
CA GLU A 187 10.96 4.45 -3.47
C GLU A 187 12.09 5.50 -3.19
N PRO A 188 11.82 6.49 -2.34
CA PRO A 188 12.79 7.56 -2.08
C PRO A 188 13.95 7.14 -1.19
N THR A 189 13.87 5.93 -0.62
CA THR A 189 14.88 5.40 0.32
C THR A 189 15.64 4.26 -0.34
N ALA A 190 16.95 4.37 -0.39
CA ALA A 190 17.83 3.28 -0.81
C ALA A 190 18.22 2.41 0.40
N ASP A 191 18.51 1.16 0.14
CA ASP A 191 19.10 0.26 1.12
C ASP A 191 20.60 0.61 1.30
N ALA A 192 20.99 0.96 2.53
CA ALA A 192 22.36 1.39 2.81
C ALA A 192 23.37 0.23 2.82
N VAL A 193 22.92 -1.01 2.88
CA VAL A 193 23.78 -2.22 2.93
C VAL A 193 23.98 -2.78 1.53
N THR A 194 22.89 -2.91 0.75
CA THR A 194 22.96 -3.47 -0.61
C THR A 194 23.20 -2.41 -1.68
N GLU A 195 23.12 -1.11 -1.32
CA GLU A 195 23.22 0.02 -2.25
C GLU A 195 22.17 -0.05 -3.40
N GLU A 196 21.03 -0.66 -3.11
CA GLU A 196 19.94 -0.84 -4.07
C GLU A 196 18.82 0.17 -3.86
N LEU A 197 18.18 0.55 -4.96
CA LEU A 197 16.98 1.36 -5.01
C LEU A 197 15.79 0.48 -5.37
N LEU A 198 14.73 0.54 -4.56
CA LEU A 198 13.51 -0.22 -4.81
C LEU A 198 12.57 0.56 -5.72
N ALA A 199 12.13 -0.07 -6.81
CA ALA A 199 11.05 0.42 -7.64
C ALA A 199 9.90 -0.58 -7.69
N LYS A 200 8.68 -0.06 -7.84
CA LYS A 200 7.48 -0.85 -8.09
C LYS A 200 7.08 -0.71 -9.55
N VAL A 201 6.94 -1.84 -10.21
CA VAL A 201 6.58 -1.91 -11.63
C VAL A 201 5.25 -2.61 -11.76
N GLN A 202 4.30 -1.94 -12.40
CA GLN A 202 2.95 -2.45 -12.62
C GLN A 202 2.82 -3.01 -14.03
N PHE A 203 2.06 -4.09 -14.18
CA PHE A 203 1.66 -4.62 -15.47
C PHE A 203 0.65 -3.67 -16.13
N ASP A 204 0.77 -3.46 -17.44
CA ASP A 204 -0.25 -2.72 -18.20
C ASP A 204 -1.58 -3.48 -18.25
N ALA A 205 -1.53 -4.80 -18.26
CA ALA A 205 -2.66 -5.69 -18.11
C ALA A 205 -2.26 -6.87 -17.22
N ILE A 206 -3.10 -7.17 -16.24
CA ILE A 206 -2.84 -8.28 -15.33
C ILE A 206 -2.85 -9.61 -16.11
N PRO A 207 -1.73 -10.35 -16.06
CA PRO A 207 -1.61 -11.57 -16.85
C PRO A 207 -2.53 -12.68 -16.36
N GLN A 208 -3.06 -13.47 -17.32
CA GLN A 208 -3.86 -14.65 -17.02
C GLN A 208 -3.11 -15.91 -17.47
N PRO A 209 -3.12 -17.00 -16.67
CA PRO A 209 -3.61 -17.08 -15.29
C PRO A 209 -2.87 -16.12 -14.37
N PHE A 210 -3.49 -15.76 -13.24
CA PHE A 210 -2.92 -14.81 -12.27
C PHE A 210 -1.58 -15.34 -11.72
N PRO A 211 -0.50 -14.55 -11.73
CA PRO A 211 0.79 -14.98 -11.22
C PRO A 211 0.77 -15.22 -9.71
N ALA A 212 1.59 -16.14 -9.25
CA ALA A 212 1.74 -16.36 -7.83
C ALA A 212 2.41 -15.16 -7.15
N VAL A 213 1.90 -14.75 -5.98
CA VAL A 213 2.58 -13.73 -5.17
C VAL A 213 3.87 -14.31 -4.61
N GLY A 214 4.96 -13.53 -4.72
CA GLY A 214 6.30 -14.02 -4.37
C GLY A 214 7.04 -14.72 -5.50
N GLU A 215 6.44 -14.82 -6.69
CA GLU A 215 7.13 -15.31 -7.87
C GLU A 215 8.28 -14.37 -8.27
N LEU A 216 9.40 -14.96 -8.68
CA LEU A 216 10.54 -14.18 -9.18
C LEU A 216 10.24 -13.64 -10.58
N ALA A 217 10.57 -12.38 -10.77
CA ALA A 217 10.45 -11.69 -12.04
C ALA A 217 11.74 -10.93 -12.36
N GLU A 218 12.06 -10.86 -13.63
CA GLU A 218 13.08 -9.98 -14.17
C GLU A 218 12.39 -8.79 -14.84
N VAL A 219 12.92 -7.58 -14.66
CA VAL A 219 12.33 -6.36 -15.21
C VAL A 219 13.41 -5.55 -15.91
N ILE A 220 13.11 -5.19 -17.15
CA ILE A 220 13.93 -4.30 -17.96
C ILE A 220 13.15 -2.99 -18.10
N VAL A 221 13.75 -1.87 -17.67
CA VAL A 221 13.17 -0.53 -17.82
C VAL A 221 13.87 0.22 -18.92
N ASP A 222 13.09 0.76 -19.86
CA ASP A 222 13.61 1.55 -20.95
C ASP A 222 13.79 3.00 -20.46
N LEU A 223 15.04 3.40 -20.25
CA LEU A 223 15.38 4.77 -19.88
C LEU A 223 15.24 5.74 -21.07
N PRO A 224 15.04 7.04 -20.82
CA PRO A 224 15.03 8.03 -21.88
C PRO A 224 16.31 7.99 -22.70
N ALA A 225 16.19 8.11 -24.04
CA ALA A 225 17.33 8.14 -24.92
C ALA A 225 18.28 9.29 -24.56
N LEU A 226 19.54 8.97 -24.44
CA LEU A 226 20.58 9.97 -24.25
C LEU A 226 20.83 10.74 -25.57
N PRO A 227 21.37 11.97 -25.50
CA PRO A 227 21.80 12.68 -26.69
C PRO A 227 22.77 11.83 -27.54
N ALA A 228 22.59 11.86 -28.84
CA ALA A 228 23.46 11.11 -29.75
C ALA A 228 24.92 11.57 -29.60
N ALA A 229 25.81 10.62 -29.33
CA ALA A 229 27.24 10.84 -29.22
C ALA A 229 27.98 9.59 -29.72
N PRO A 230 29.26 9.71 -30.11
CA PRO A 230 30.07 8.56 -30.49
C PRO A 230 30.04 7.48 -29.40
N THR A 231 29.95 6.23 -29.81
CA THR A 231 30.07 5.07 -28.90
C THR A 231 31.30 4.26 -29.31
N ILE A 232 32.00 3.72 -28.34
CA ILE A 232 33.16 2.85 -28.53
C ILE A 232 33.01 1.60 -27.67
N PRO A 233 33.59 0.47 -28.04
CA PRO A 233 33.67 -0.67 -27.17
C PRO A 233 34.45 -0.33 -25.89
N ASN A 234 33.97 -0.76 -24.74
CA ASN A 234 34.62 -0.48 -23.44
C ASN A 234 36.08 -0.98 -23.39
N VAL A 235 36.40 -2.02 -24.12
CA VAL A 235 37.77 -2.55 -24.23
C VAL A 235 38.73 -1.58 -24.93
N ALA A 236 38.25 -0.58 -25.68
CA ALA A 236 39.07 0.46 -26.28
C ALA A 236 39.47 1.57 -25.29
N VAL A 237 38.89 1.57 -24.10
CA VAL A 237 39.17 2.57 -23.07
C VAL A 237 40.43 2.17 -22.29
N HIS A 238 41.40 3.05 -22.32
CA HIS A 238 42.66 2.86 -21.60
C HIS A 238 42.88 3.96 -20.58
N ARG A 239 43.66 3.63 -19.56
CA ARG A 239 44.09 4.61 -18.54
C ARG A 239 45.58 4.79 -18.61
N GLN A 240 46.04 6.01 -18.83
CA GLN A 240 47.44 6.36 -18.79
C GLN A 240 47.71 7.34 -17.67
N GLY A 241 48.31 6.84 -16.60
CA GLY A 241 48.44 7.60 -15.36
C GLY A 241 47.08 7.95 -14.76
N ASN A 242 46.76 9.23 -14.68
CA ASN A 242 45.50 9.72 -14.15
C ASN A 242 44.48 10.12 -15.25
N THR A 243 44.80 9.88 -16.51
CA THR A 243 43.98 10.28 -17.67
C THR A 243 43.35 9.06 -18.31
N THR A 244 42.04 9.10 -18.49
CA THR A 244 41.28 8.11 -19.28
C THR A 244 41.23 8.57 -20.71
N GLY A 245 41.51 7.67 -21.65
CA GLY A 245 41.58 7.97 -23.08
C GLY A 245 41.50 6.73 -23.94
N VAL A 246 41.63 6.93 -25.23
CA VAL A 246 41.64 5.89 -26.23
C VAL A 246 42.88 6.05 -27.13
N TRP A 247 43.30 4.94 -27.74
CA TRP A 247 44.27 5.00 -28.81
C TRP A 247 43.53 5.24 -30.13
N GLN A 248 43.60 6.50 -30.63
CA GLN A 248 43.00 6.91 -31.88
C GLN A 248 43.97 6.67 -33.01
N VAL A 249 43.50 6.15 -34.14
CA VAL A 249 44.30 5.95 -35.35
C VAL A 249 44.14 7.18 -36.24
N MET A 250 45.24 7.88 -36.50
CA MET A 250 45.28 9.05 -37.37
C MET A 250 46.43 8.89 -38.36
N ASP A 251 46.15 8.90 -39.65
CA ASP A 251 47.12 8.77 -40.76
C ASP A 251 48.06 7.56 -40.63
N GLY A 252 47.62 6.47 -40.01
CA GLY A 252 48.40 5.24 -39.81
C GLY A 252 49.23 5.19 -38.51
N ASP A 253 49.27 6.26 -37.76
CA ASP A 253 49.91 6.34 -36.44
C ASP A 253 48.85 6.29 -35.34
N VAL A 254 49.28 5.94 -34.10
CA VAL A 254 48.41 5.90 -32.93
C VAL A 254 48.71 7.05 -31.98
N HIS A 255 47.67 7.73 -31.61
CA HIS A 255 47.74 8.82 -30.65
C HIS A 255 46.84 8.54 -29.42
N PHE A 256 47.36 8.79 -28.25
CA PHE A 256 46.54 8.69 -27.05
C PHE A 256 45.66 9.95 -26.92
N THR A 257 44.37 9.81 -27.14
CA THR A 257 43.39 10.90 -27.05
C THR A 257 42.61 10.81 -25.74
N PRO A 258 42.72 11.82 -24.86
CA PRO A 258 41.90 11.87 -23.67
C PRO A 258 40.42 11.98 -24.03
N VAL A 259 39.58 11.20 -23.35
CA VAL A 259 38.13 11.18 -23.61
C VAL A 259 37.34 11.37 -22.33
N ASN A 260 36.21 12.02 -22.48
CA ASN A 260 35.22 12.13 -21.39
C ASN A 260 34.12 11.12 -21.65
N LEU A 261 34.04 10.12 -20.78
CA LEU A 261 33.06 9.02 -20.95
C LEU A 261 31.68 9.44 -20.45
N GLY A 262 30.67 8.87 -21.08
CA GLY A 262 29.27 8.96 -20.72
C GLY A 262 28.73 7.69 -20.13
N ALA A 263 27.48 7.35 -20.46
CA ALA A 263 26.85 6.11 -20.06
C ALA A 263 27.45 4.92 -20.81
N SER A 264 27.46 3.77 -20.15
CA SER A 264 27.78 2.46 -20.74
C SER A 264 26.49 1.66 -20.89
N ASP A 265 26.41 0.85 -21.95
CA ASP A 265 25.33 -0.10 -22.15
C ASP A 265 25.69 -1.51 -21.62
N LEU A 266 24.72 -2.42 -21.68
CA LEU A 266 24.91 -3.81 -21.26
C LEU A 266 25.64 -4.66 -22.31
N ASP A 267 25.79 -4.15 -23.52
CA ASP A 267 26.47 -4.83 -24.64
C ASP A 267 27.97 -4.52 -24.69
N GLY A 268 28.46 -3.76 -23.69
CA GLY A 268 29.89 -3.44 -23.56
C GLY A 268 30.32 -2.23 -24.37
N SER A 269 29.40 -1.36 -24.80
CA SER A 269 29.73 -0.07 -25.42
C SER A 269 29.65 1.06 -24.38
N VAL A 270 30.45 2.09 -24.58
CA VAL A 270 30.48 3.29 -23.74
C VAL A 270 30.39 4.54 -24.61
N GLN A 271 29.56 5.46 -24.22
CA GLN A 271 29.37 6.76 -24.85
C GLN A 271 30.59 7.65 -24.58
N VAL A 272 31.05 8.35 -25.62
CA VAL A 272 32.08 9.38 -25.48
C VAL A 272 31.44 10.74 -25.64
N ARG A 273 31.43 11.53 -24.53
CA ARG A 273 30.85 12.88 -24.53
C ARG A 273 31.75 13.93 -25.18
N ASP A 274 33.07 13.71 -25.05
CA ASP A 274 34.05 14.64 -25.56
C ASP A 274 35.38 13.91 -25.84
N GLY A 275 36.16 14.42 -26.83
CA GLY A 275 37.43 13.87 -27.22
C GLY A 275 37.43 13.08 -28.53
N LEU A 276 36.26 12.61 -29.04
CA LEU A 276 36.14 11.92 -30.31
C LEU A 276 35.01 12.50 -31.16
N LYS A 277 35.11 12.33 -32.46
CA LYS A 277 34.08 12.65 -33.44
C LYS A 277 33.55 11.37 -34.09
N ALA A 278 32.33 11.45 -34.62
CA ALA A 278 31.79 10.35 -35.40
C ALA A 278 32.68 10.06 -36.62
N GLY A 279 33.07 8.80 -36.79
CA GLY A 279 33.99 8.37 -37.87
C GLY A 279 35.44 8.23 -37.43
N ASP A 280 35.83 8.67 -36.26
CA ASP A 280 37.17 8.43 -35.70
C ASP A 280 37.38 6.94 -35.48
N GLN A 281 38.58 6.44 -35.84
CA GLN A 281 38.98 5.05 -35.61
C GLN A 281 39.74 4.92 -34.32
N VAL A 282 39.34 3.95 -33.50
CA VAL A 282 39.99 3.65 -32.20
C VAL A 282 40.43 2.21 -32.15
N VAL A 283 41.54 1.96 -31.48
CA VAL A 283 42.05 0.59 -31.31
C VAL A 283 41.24 -0.11 -30.21
N ALA A 284 40.51 -1.16 -30.60
CA ALA A 284 39.77 -1.99 -29.66
C ALA A 284 40.66 -3.04 -28.99
N TYR A 285 41.54 -3.70 -29.78
CA TYR A 285 42.45 -4.73 -29.28
C TYR A 285 43.83 -4.54 -29.87
N SER A 286 44.85 -4.88 -29.10
CA SER A 286 46.24 -4.86 -29.54
C SER A 286 47.00 -6.02 -28.91
N GLU A 287 47.84 -6.72 -29.67
CA GLU A 287 48.70 -7.81 -29.15
C GLU A 287 49.72 -7.32 -28.13
N LYS A 288 50.16 -6.08 -28.25
CA LYS A 288 51.18 -5.47 -27.39
C LYS A 288 50.68 -4.16 -26.79
N ALA A 289 51.19 -3.80 -25.62
CA ALA A 289 50.88 -2.48 -25.05
C ALA A 289 51.31 -1.37 -26.03
N LEU A 290 50.38 -0.46 -26.32
CA LEU A 290 50.57 0.67 -27.22
C LEU A 290 51.29 1.82 -26.50
N THR A 291 52.17 2.47 -27.26
CA THR A 291 52.86 3.71 -26.87
C THR A 291 52.68 4.74 -28.03
N ALA A 292 52.99 6.00 -27.74
CA ALA A 292 52.92 7.08 -28.74
C ALA A 292 53.81 6.86 -29.98
N HIS A 293 54.71 5.90 -29.94
CA HIS A 293 55.62 5.58 -31.05
C HIS A 293 55.34 4.19 -31.66
N SER A 294 54.23 3.54 -31.27
CA SER A 294 53.88 2.23 -31.81
C SER A 294 53.37 2.38 -33.23
N ARG A 295 53.97 1.60 -34.15
CA ARG A 295 53.46 1.41 -35.50
C ARG A 295 52.44 0.29 -35.47
N ILE A 296 51.29 0.49 -36.04
CA ILE A 296 50.22 -0.47 -36.07
C ILE A 296 49.99 -1.00 -37.50
N HIS A 297 49.50 -2.23 -37.57
CA HIS A 297 48.91 -2.79 -38.78
C HIS A 297 47.51 -3.24 -38.43
N VAL A 298 46.50 -2.67 -39.09
CA VAL A 298 45.08 -2.99 -38.87
C VAL A 298 44.77 -4.33 -39.53
N VAL A 299 44.22 -5.24 -38.73
CA VAL A 299 43.79 -6.56 -39.17
C VAL A 299 42.31 -6.78 -38.81
N ASP A 300 41.60 -7.56 -39.63
CA ASP A 300 40.18 -7.83 -39.42
C ASP A 300 39.91 -8.79 -38.23
N SER A 301 40.94 -9.54 -37.78
CA SER A 301 40.82 -10.44 -36.64
C SER A 301 42.17 -10.70 -36.00
N ILE A 302 42.19 -10.84 -34.68
CA ILE A 302 43.37 -11.27 -33.93
C ILE A 302 43.16 -12.74 -33.54
N PRO A 303 44.12 -13.64 -33.82
CA PRO A 303 44.01 -15.05 -33.43
C PRO A 303 43.81 -15.19 -31.93
N GLY A 304 42.75 -15.91 -31.51
CA GLY A 304 42.46 -16.18 -30.06
C GLY A 304 41.48 -15.23 -29.39
N LEU A 305 40.96 -14.21 -30.10
CA LEU A 305 39.87 -13.37 -29.57
C LEU A 305 38.52 -13.78 -30.20
N PRO A 306 37.44 -13.77 -29.42
CA PRO A 306 36.09 -13.98 -29.97
C PRO A 306 35.74 -12.84 -30.96
N ARG A 307 35.01 -13.20 -32.02
CA ARG A 307 34.44 -12.25 -32.98
C ARG A 307 33.26 -11.50 -32.40
#